data_91e19b5312d964b8898b24e76e4d8f24
#
_entry.id   91e19b5312d964b8898b24e76e4d8f24
#
_cell.length_a   1.000
_cell.length_b   1.000
_cell.length_c   1.000
_cell.angle_alpha   90.00
_cell.angle_beta   90.00
_cell.angle_gamma   90.00
#
_symmetry.space_group_name_H-M   'P 1'
#
loop_
_entity.id
_entity.type
_entity.pdbx_description
1 polymer ?
#
loop_
_entity_poly.entity_id
_entity_poly.type
_entity_poly.pdbx_seq_one_letter_code
_entity_poly.pdbx_strand_id
1 'polypeptide(L)'
;MDLKENDMKIVSLLTGRGNNSLKDKNILDVLGYPVLHYPATAVRNSKYIQKNYCSSDDEKILNEAQKEQFEPIVRPAEIAGPHSQHIDCIMHGLKEIAKRDEMPDILVVTLANNVTLKTEWVDDCIDMMINNMEISAVVPVYVDNDHHPFRAKK
;
A
#
# COMPACT_ATOMS: atom_id res chain seq x y z
N MET A 1 -26.83 -10.61 3.68
CA MET A 1 -26.55 -11.03 2.29
C MET A 1 -25.10 -11.47 2.29
N ASP A 2 -24.88 -12.79 2.35
CA ASP A 2 -23.50 -13.32 2.41
C ASP A 2 -22.87 -13.15 1.03
N LEU A 3 -22.05 -12.11 0.87
CA LEU A 3 -21.18 -11.98 -0.29
C LEU A 3 -20.22 -13.19 -0.24
N LYS A 4 -20.27 -14.02 -1.26
CA LYS A 4 -19.30 -15.11 -1.39
C LYS A 4 -17.94 -14.50 -1.61
N GLU A 5 -16.89 -15.08 -1.04
CA GLU A 5 -15.49 -14.68 -1.14
C GLU A 5 -15.06 -14.31 -2.58
N ASN A 6 -15.65 -14.95 -3.58
CA ASN A 6 -15.38 -14.73 -5.01
C ASN A 6 -16.06 -13.49 -5.62
N ASP A 7 -16.97 -12.82 -4.90
CA ASP A 7 -17.73 -11.67 -5.42
C ASP A 7 -17.19 -10.33 -4.89
N MET A 8 -16.25 -10.35 -3.93
CA MET A 8 -15.69 -9.12 -3.36
C MET A 8 -14.60 -8.54 -4.25
N LYS A 9 -14.67 -7.24 -4.49
CA LYS A 9 -13.63 -6.49 -5.20
C LYS A 9 -12.55 -6.03 -4.23
N ILE A 10 -11.39 -6.65 -4.32
CA ILE A 10 -10.23 -6.37 -3.47
C ILE A 10 -9.10 -5.83 -4.33
N VAL A 11 -8.67 -4.60 -4.04
CA VAL A 11 -7.60 -3.95 -4.80
C VAL A 11 -6.52 -3.41 -3.86
N SER A 12 -5.32 -3.19 -4.40
CA SER A 12 -4.24 -2.59 -3.64
C SER A 12 -3.93 -1.17 -4.09
N LEU A 13 -3.43 -0.37 -3.15
CA LEU A 13 -2.89 0.96 -3.38
C LEU A 13 -1.50 1.07 -2.74
N LEU A 14 -0.45 0.96 -3.56
CA LEU A 14 0.91 1.25 -3.18
C LEU A 14 1.11 2.76 -3.17
N THR A 15 1.62 3.32 -2.06
CA THR A 15 1.83 4.76 -1.92
C THR A 15 3.30 5.08 -1.78
N GLY A 16 3.81 5.96 -2.62
CA GLY A 16 5.17 6.50 -2.56
C GLY A 16 5.18 8.00 -2.78
N ARG A 17 6.07 8.73 -2.12
CA ARG A 17 6.29 10.17 -2.33
C ARG A 17 7.70 10.40 -2.84
N GLY A 18 7.84 11.29 -3.84
CA GLY A 18 9.14 11.62 -4.43
C GLY A 18 10.00 12.49 -3.52
N ASN A 19 9.38 13.47 -2.86
CA ASN A 19 10.10 14.41 -2.00
C ASN A 19 10.33 13.83 -0.60
N ASN A 20 11.44 13.13 -0.41
CA ASN A 20 11.89 12.56 0.85
C ASN A 20 13.24 13.14 1.28
N SER A 21 13.55 13.07 2.58
CA SER A 21 14.86 13.43 3.14
C SER A 21 16.02 12.62 2.51
N LEU A 22 15.77 11.34 2.21
CA LEU A 22 16.66 10.52 1.40
C LEU A 22 16.14 10.55 -0.06
N LYS A 23 16.94 11.14 -0.95
CA LYS A 23 16.60 11.26 -2.38
C LYS A 23 16.31 9.89 -2.99
N ASP A 24 15.27 9.83 -3.79
CA ASP A 24 14.84 8.64 -4.54
C ASP A 24 14.65 7.37 -3.67
N LYS A 25 14.40 7.52 -2.37
CA LYS A 25 14.32 6.43 -1.37
C LYS A 25 13.53 5.20 -1.85
N ASN A 26 12.39 5.44 -2.50
CA ASN A 26 11.48 4.35 -2.91
C ASN A 26 11.98 3.55 -4.11
N ILE A 27 12.98 4.06 -4.82
CA ILE A 27 13.55 3.45 -6.04
C ILE A 27 15.06 3.19 -5.94
N LEU A 28 15.66 3.38 -4.74
CA LEU A 28 17.05 2.97 -4.51
C LEU A 28 17.19 1.47 -4.72
N ASP A 29 18.32 1.07 -5.29
CA ASP A 29 18.65 -0.34 -5.43
C ASP A 29 18.94 -1.00 -4.07
N VAL A 30 18.27 -2.11 -3.83
CA VAL A 30 18.50 -2.99 -2.68
C VAL A 30 18.55 -4.41 -3.21
N LEU A 31 19.70 -5.05 -3.14
CA LEU A 31 19.93 -6.42 -3.60
C LEU A 31 19.51 -6.64 -5.08
N GLY A 32 19.73 -5.63 -5.92
CA GLY A 32 19.46 -5.70 -7.37
C GLY A 32 18.04 -5.30 -7.79
N TYR A 33 17.19 -4.84 -6.85
CA TYR A 33 15.83 -4.38 -7.14
C TYR A 33 15.55 -3.03 -6.48
N PRO A 34 14.70 -2.17 -7.08
CA PRO A 34 14.26 -0.95 -6.42
C PRO A 34 13.48 -1.26 -5.14
N VAL A 35 13.59 -0.41 -4.12
CA VAL A 35 12.94 -0.60 -2.81
C VAL A 35 11.46 -0.96 -2.95
N LEU A 36 10.73 -0.29 -3.85
CA LEU A 36 9.30 -0.54 -4.05
C LEU A 36 8.97 -1.94 -4.61
N HIS A 37 9.95 -2.62 -5.23
CA HIS A 37 9.77 -3.98 -5.75
C HIS A 37 9.31 -4.96 -4.67
N TYR A 38 9.85 -4.84 -3.46
CA TYR A 38 9.55 -5.77 -2.36
C TYR A 38 8.09 -5.73 -1.91
N PRO A 39 7.52 -4.56 -1.50
CA PRO A 39 6.11 -4.50 -1.16
C PRO A 39 5.20 -4.71 -2.38
N ALA A 40 5.61 -4.29 -3.58
CA ALA A 40 4.84 -4.55 -4.80
C ALA A 40 4.70 -6.06 -5.07
N THR A 41 5.81 -6.81 -4.96
CA THR A 41 5.80 -8.26 -5.12
C THR A 41 4.95 -8.95 -4.05
N ALA A 42 5.07 -8.53 -2.78
CA ALA A 42 4.29 -9.10 -1.70
C ALA A 42 2.77 -8.95 -1.94
N VAL A 43 2.34 -7.79 -2.39
CA VAL A 43 0.93 -7.48 -2.69
C VAL A 43 0.44 -8.20 -3.94
N ARG A 44 1.24 -8.18 -5.01
CA ARG A 44 0.89 -8.83 -6.29
C ARG A 44 0.72 -10.35 -6.16
N ASN A 45 1.44 -10.97 -5.24
CA ASN A 45 1.36 -12.41 -5.00
C ASN A 45 0.19 -12.81 -4.07
N SER A 46 -0.58 -11.86 -3.55
CA SER A 46 -1.79 -12.15 -2.77
C SER A 46 -2.81 -12.94 -3.61
N LYS A 47 -3.41 -13.95 -3.01
CA LYS A 47 -4.46 -14.77 -3.65
C LYS A 47 -5.80 -14.02 -3.79
N TYR A 48 -5.95 -12.86 -3.15
CA TYR A 48 -7.21 -12.10 -3.08
C TYR A 48 -7.23 -10.86 -3.96
N ILE A 49 -6.07 -10.23 -4.19
CA ILE A 49 -6.00 -8.93 -4.85
C ILE A 49 -6.13 -9.09 -6.36
N GLN A 50 -7.17 -8.51 -6.93
CA GLN A 50 -7.45 -8.60 -8.38
C GLN A 50 -6.72 -7.50 -9.18
N LYS A 51 -6.47 -6.33 -8.58
CA LYS A 51 -5.88 -5.19 -9.29
C LYS A 51 -5.00 -4.35 -8.38
N ASN A 52 -3.90 -3.86 -8.95
CA ASN A 52 -2.89 -3.12 -8.20
C ASN A 52 -2.73 -1.71 -8.74
N TYR A 53 -2.73 -0.71 -7.86
CA TYR A 53 -2.54 0.70 -8.19
C TYR A 53 -1.38 1.30 -7.41
N CYS A 54 -0.69 2.27 -8.01
CA CYS A 54 0.36 3.03 -7.34
C CYS A 54 0.06 4.52 -7.40
N SER A 55 0.00 5.18 -6.24
CA SER A 55 -0.14 6.63 -6.12
C SER A 55 1.18 7.30 -5.80
N SER A 56 1.63 8.19 -6.67
CA SER A 56 2.84 9.00 -6.48
C SER A 56 2.73 10.35 -7.18
N ASP A 57 3.46 11.33 -6.65
CA ASP A 57 3.78 12.63 -7.26
C ASP A 57 5.06 12.58 -8.13
N ASP A 58 5.78 11.47 -8.08
CA ASP A 58 7.06 11.26 -8.78
C ASP A 58 6.91 10.26 -9.92
N GLU A 59 7.17 10.72 -11.13
CA GLU A 59 7.10 9.93 -12.36
C GLU A 59 8.03 8.71 -12.33
N LYS A 60 9.20 8.81 -11.70
CA LYS A 60 10.14 7.68 -11.59
C LYS A 60 9.53 6.54 -10.75
N ILE A 61 8.85 6.90 -9.64
CA ILE A 61 8.16 5.91 -8.80
C ILE A 61 7.03 5.25 -9.59
N LEU A 62 6.23 6.04 -10.34
CA LEU A 62 5.15 5.50 -11.16
C LEU A 62 5.67 4.57 -12.26
N ASN A 63 6.77 4.95 -12.92
CA ASN A 63 7.39 4.13 -13.97
C ASN A 63 7.93 2.80 -13.41
N GLU A 64 8.58 2.81 -12.23
CA GLU A 64 9.02 1.57 -11.58
C GLU A 64 7.83 0.71 -11.14
N ALA A 65 6.77 1.32 -10.60
CA ALA A 65 5.55 0.59 -10.22
C ALA A 65 4.85 -0.06 -11.44
N GLN A 66 4.86 0.60 -12.61
CA GLN A 66 4.32 0.02 -13.84
C GLN A 66 5.09 -1.24 -14.28
N LYS A 67 6.40 -1.30 -14.09
CA LYS A 67 7.19 -2.52 -14.35
C LYS A 67 6.75 -3.66 -13.44
N GLU A 68 6.27 -3.35 -12.25
CA GLU A 68 5.69 -4.28 -11.28
C GLU A 68 4.19 -4.54 -11.51
N GLN A 69 3.64 -4.13 -12.66
CA GLN A 69 2.23 -4.33 -13.05
C GLN A 69 1.22 -3.56 -12.18
N PHE A 70 1.63 -2.38 -11.68
CA PHE A 70 0.73 -1.46 -11.00
C PHE A 70 0.22 -0.38 -11.94
N GLU A 71 -1.06 -0.06 -11.88
CA GLU A 71 -1.63 1.07 -12.62
C GLU A 71 -1.27 2.40 -11.93
N PRO A 72 -0.73 3.37 -12.66
CA PRO A 72 -0.31 4.64 -12.08
C PRO A 72 -1.51 5.55 -11.76
N ILE A 73 -1.44 6.18 -10.60
CA ILE A 73 -2.30 7.29 -10.17
C ILE A 73 -1.39 8.47 -9.88
N VAL A 74 -1.44 9.49 -10.73
CA VAL A 74 -0.68 10.73 -10.54
C VAL A 74 -1.29 11.51 -9.37
N ARG A 75 -0.48 11.72 -8.32
CA ARG A 75 -0.89 12.46 -7.13
C ARG A 75 -0.70 13.95 -7.34
N PRO A 76 -1.72 14.79 -7.10
CA PRO A 76 -1.59 16.23 -7.15
C PRO A 76 -0.57 16.77 -6.13
N ALA A 77 0.14 17.84 -6.50
CA ALA A 77 1.19 18.44 -5.67
C ALA A 77 0.67 18.93 -4.30
N GLU A 78 -0.59 19.36 -4.25
CA GLU A 78 -1.26 19.87 -3.04
C GLU A 78 -1.33 18.82 -1.92
N ILE A 79 -1.39 17.54 -2.29
CA ILE A 79 -1.43 16.41 -1.34
C ILE A 79 -0.14 15.57 -1.35
N ALA A 80 0.94 16.12 -1.90
CA ALA A 80 2.27 15.48 -1.93
C ALA A 80 3.30 16.24 -1.07
N GLY A 81 2.93 17.36 -0.46
CA GLY A 81 3.81 18.19 0.35
C GLY A 81 4.22 17.55 1.69
N PRO A 82 5.20 18.15 2.40
CA PRO A 82 5.73 17.61 3.65
C PRO A 82 4.68 17.60 4.78
N HIS A 83 3.64 18.43 4.69
CA HIS A 83 2.56 18.54 5.67
C HIS A 83 1.29 17.79 5.25
N SER A 84 1.27 17.19 4.06
CA SER A 84 0.13 16.41 3.58
C SER A 84 -0.07 15.16 4.41
N GLN A 85 -1.31 14.88 4.77
CA GLN A 85 -1.66 13.68 5.52
C GLN A 85 -1.72 12.47 4.59
N HIS A 86 -1.29 11.31 5.07
CA HIS A 86 -1.36 10.08 4.28
C HIS A 86 -2.79 9.71 3.89
N ILE A 87 -3.76 10.05 4.74
CA ILE A 87 -5.18 9.83 4.45
C ILE A 87 -5.65 10.58 3.20
N ASP A 88 -5.14 11.78 2.93
CA ASP A 88 -5.51 12.55 1.72
C ASP A 88 -5.06 11.82 0.45
N CYS A 89 -3.87 11.21 0.51
CA CYS A 89 -3.35 10.35 -0.56
C CYS A 89 -4.23 9.12 -0.78
N ILE A 90 -4.64 8.45 0.29
CA ILE A 90 -5.50 7.26 0.23
C ILE A 90 -6.86 7.63 -0.36
N MET A 91 -7.49 8.70 0.13
CA MET A 91 -8.79 9.16 -0.36
C MET A 91 -8.74 9.61 -1.82
N HIS A 92 -7.66 10.27 -2.24
CA HIS A 92 -7.44 10.59 -3.65
C HIS A 92 -7.31 9.32 -4.49
N GLY A 93 -6.46 8.38 -4.07
CA GLY A 93 -6.27 7.10 -4.76
C GLY A 93 -7.58 6.33 -4.91
N LEU A 94 -8.37 6.23 -3.84
CA LEU A 94 -9.67 5.56 -3.85
C LEU A 94 -10.65 6.21 -4.84
N LYS A 95 -10.70 7.56 -4.88
CA LYS A 95 -11.54 8.29 -5.84
C LYS A 95 -11.10 8.04 -7.29
N GLU A 96 -9.81 8.00 -7.55
CA GLU A 96 -9.29 7.72 -8.90
C GLU A 96 -9.56 6.25 -9.32
N ILE A 97 -9.46 5.31 -8.39
CA ILE A 97 -9.83 3.91 -8.61
C ILE A 97 -11.32 3.82 -8.97
N ALA A 98 -12.19 4.42 -8.17
CA ALA A 98 -13.63 4.40 -8.39
C ALA A 98 -14.10 5.08 -9.70
N LYS A 99 -13.30 6.00 -10.25
CA LYS A 99 -13.56 6.60 -11.57
C LYS A 99 -13.22 5.66 -12.73
N ARG A 100 -12.24 4.78 -12.55
CA ARG A 100 -11.75 3.85 -13.58
C ARG A 100 -12.48 2.52 -13.55
N ASP A 101 -12.84 2.12 -12.34
CA ASP A 101 -13.47 0.86 -12.01
C ASP A 101 -14.61 1.09 -10.99
N GLU A 102 -15.19 0.00 -10.49
CA GLU A 102 -16.12 0.08 -9.36
C GLU A 102 -15.39 0.37 -8.05
N MET A 103 -16.10 0.91 -7.08
CA MET A 103 -15.59 1.08 -5.72
C MET A 103 -15.21 -0.29 -5.15
N PRO A 104 -13.98 -0.47 -4.64
CA PRO A 104 -13.59 -1.74 -4.04
C PRO A 104 -14.27 -1.96 -2.68
N ASP A 105 -14.55 -3.22 -2.35
CA ASP A 105 -15.03 -3.62 -1.03
C ASP A 105 -13.91 -3.55 0.01
N ILE A 106 -12.67 -3.93 -0.39
CA ILE A 106 -11.49 -3.86 0.44
C ILE A 106 -10.37 -3.14 -0.33
N LEU A 107 -9.77 -2.14 0.31
CA LEU A 107 -8.57 -1.45 -0.17
C LEU A 107 -7.37 -1.83 0.68
N VAL A 108 -6.39 -2.52 0.10
CA VAL A 108 -5.11 -2.85 0.75
C VAL A 108 -4.12 -1.72 0.52
N VAL A 109 -3.77 -0.99 1.56
CA VAL A 109 -2.84 0.15 1.47
C VAL A 109 -1.45 -0.29 1.92
N THR A 110 -0.45 -0.07 1.07
CA THR A 110 0.96 -0.37 1.38
C THR A 110 1.86 0.82 1.08
N LEU A 111 2.98 0.89 1.82
CA LEU A 111 4.01 1.91 1.60
C LEU A 111 5.09 1.38 0.68
N ALA A 112 5.52 2.20 -0.29
CA ALA A 112 6.57 1.83 -1.26
C ALA A 112 7.94 1.53 -0.62
N ASN A 113 8.14 1.85 0.65
CA ASN A 113 9.37 1.58 1.39
C ASN A 113 9.25 0.45 2.43
N ASN A 114 8.17 -0.31 2.43
CA ASN A 114 8.00 -1.43 3.35
C ASN A 114 8.62 -2.71 2.79
N VAL A 115 9.95 -2.78 2.81
CA VAL A 115 10.73 -3.90 2.20
C VAL A 115 10.56 -5.25 2.89
N THR A 116 10.00 -5.27 4.10
CA THR A 116 9.81 -6.49 4.90
C THR A 116 8.40 -7.06 4.82
N LEU A 117 7.51 -6.43 4.04
CA LEU A 117 6.14 -6.91 3.86
C LEU A 117 6.14 -8.33 3.26
N LYS A 118 5.31 -9.20 3.81
CA LYS A 118 5.11 -10.57 3.33
C LYS A 118 3.70 -10.76 2.80
N THR A 119 3.58 -11.57 1.75
CA THR A 119 2.29 -11.91 1.15
C THR A 119 1.34 -12.55 2.16
N GLU A 120 1.85 -13.44 3.02
CA GLU A 120 1.05 -14.12 4.05
C GLU A 120 0.37 -13.13 5.00
N TRP A 121 1.07 -12.04 5.36
CA TRP A 121 0.48 -11.00 6.24
C TRP A 121 -0.62 -10.21 5.54
N VAL A 122 -0.47 -9.98 4.23
CA VAL A 122 -1.50 -9.33 3.42
C VAL A 122 -2.74 -10.23 3.38
N ASP A 123 -2.54 -11.49 3.06
CA ASP A 123 -3.63 -12.47 2.96
C ASP A 123 -4.34 -12.68 4.32
N ASP A 124 -3.59 -12.80 5.40
CA ASP A 124 -4.15 -12.94 6.76
C ASP A 124 -5.03 -11.73 7.15
N CYS A 125 -4.60 -10.50 6.81
CA CYS A 125 -5.38 -9.28 7.07
C CYS A 125 -6.68 -9.27 6.24
N ILE A 126 -6.62 -9.69 4.99
CA ILE A 126 -7.80 -9.78 4.11
C ILE A 126 -8.76 -10.86 4.63
N ASP A 127 -8.24 -12.04 4.99
CA ASP A 127 -9.02 -13.13 5.59
C ASP A 127 -9.79 -12.66 6.84
N MET A 128 -9.13 -11.89 7.71
CA MET A 128 -9.79 -11.34 8.90
C MET A 128 -10.95 -10.40 8.56
N MET A 129 -10.81 -9.58 7.51
CA MET A 129 -11.87 -8.67 7.06
C MET A 129 -13.03 -9.42 6.40
N ILE A 130 -12.74 -10.42 5.56
CA ILE A 130 -13.77 -11.25 4.89
C ILE A 130 -14.59 -12.00 5.92
N ASN A 131 -13.93 -12.59 6.95
CA ASN A 131 -14.59 -13.39 7.96
C ASN A 131 -15.30 -12.58 9.05
N ASN A 132 -15.09 -11.26 9.09
CA ASN A 132 -15.74 -10.36 10.05
C ASN A 132 -16.09 -9.01 9.42
N MET A 133 -17.25 -8.95 8.79
CA MET A 133 -17.75 -7.77 8.06
C MET A 133 -18.04 -6.56 8.96
N GLU A 134 -17.98 -6.70 10.29
CA GLU A 134 -18.17 -5.57 11.22
C GLU A 134 -16.89 -4.77 11.43
N ILE A 135 -15.70 -5.33 11.14
CA ILE A 135 -14.45 -4.61 11.27
C ILE A 135 -14.19 -3.74 10.03
N SER A 136 -13.79 -2.50 10.26
CA SER A 136 -13.55 -1.51 9.19
C SER A 136 -12.09 -1.42 8.77
N ALA A 137 -11.15 -1.96 9.55
CA ALA A 137 -9.73 -1.97 9.23
C ALA A 137 -8.97 -3.05 9.99
N VAL A 138 -7.95 -3.62 9.35
CA VAL A 138 -6.98 -4.55 9.94
C VAL A 138 -5.58 -4.02 9.68
N VAL A 139 -4.75 -4.01 10.72
CA VAL A 139 -3.35 -3.58 10.64
C VAL A 139 -2.47 -4.66 11.27
N PRO A 140 -1.47 -5.20 10.55
CA PRO A 140 -0.56 -6.16 11.13
C PRO A 140 0.32 -5.50 12.20
N VAL A 141 0.47 -6.15 13.34
CA VAL A 141 1.30 -5.69 14.45
C VAL A 141 2.16 -6.84 14.97
N TYR A 142 3.24 -6.50 15.65
CA TYR A 142 4.06 -7.48 16.37
C TYR A 142 4.31 -6.98 17.80
N VAL A 143 4.56 -7.93 18.70
CA VAL A 143 4.92 -7.60 20.09
C VAL A 143 6.42 -7.32 20.14
N ASP A 144 6.78 -6.09 20.50
CA ASP A 144 8.16 -5.68 20.68
C ASP A 144 8.35 -5.11 22.09
N ASN A 145 9.16 -5.80 22.90
CA ASN A 145 9.52 -5.37 24.24
C ASN A 145 10.81 -4.57 24.30
N ASP A 146 11.64 -4.61 23.27
CA ASP A 146 12.96 -3.99 23.27
C ASP A 146 12.91 -2.49 22.97
N HIS A 147 11.91 -2.07 22.18
CA HIS A 147 11.70 -0.66 21.80
C HIS A 147 10.63 0.04 22.64
N HIS A 148 10.26 -0.54 23.79
CA HIS A 148 9.28 0.08 24.68
C HIS A 148 9.78 1.44 25.18
N PRO A 149 8.95 2.52 25.17
CA PRO A 149 9.38 3.88 25.55
C PRO A 149 10.07 3.99 26.91
N PHE A 150 9.67 3.16 27.89
CA PHE A 150 10.29 3.11 29.21
C PHE A 150 11.69 2.45 29.23
N ARG A 151 12.07 1.74 28.16
CA ARG A 151 13.39 1.12 27.99
C ARG A 151 14.30 1.95 27.09
N ALA A 152 13.78 2.97 26.41
CA ALA A 152 14.57 3.86 25.57
C ALA A 152 15.60 4.58 26.44
N LYS A 153 16.88 4.34 26.20
CA LYS A 153 17.97 5.11 26.83
C LYS A 153 17.98 6.52 26.25
N LYS A 154 18.07 7.52 27.12
CA LYS A 154 18.29 8.91 26.73
C LYS A 154 19.68 9.08 26.12
#